data_0f4892a736115c7d3ee77306e8cedfa3
#
_entry.id   0f4892a736115c7d3ee77306e8cedfa3
#
_cell.length_a   1.000
_cell.length_b   1.000
_cell.length_c   1.000
_cell.angle_alpha   90.00
_cell.angle_beta   90.00
_cell.angle_gamma   90.00
#
_symmetry.space_group_name_H-M   'P 1'
#
loop_
_entity.id
_entity.type
_entity.pdbx_description
1 polymer ?
#
loop_
_entity_poly.entity_id
_entity_poly.type
_entity_poly.pdbx_seq_one_letter_code
_entity_poly.pdbx_strand_id
1 'polypeptide(L)'
;MKKLTAALCVVLLMICVFVPGAAAAGPALGSTRAYCIIDADTGLVLAQQNMNEELHPASITKVMTLGLACEKAQGNWDDIKLTVTHEDVYSLAGTDSSHIALREGEEVPLTDALYATQMASANDGANLLAEYVGEGTIADGVAKMNARVEELGLVHTHFANPHGISDEDHYTSCYDMAQILRWALEQPGFEQVFTRNEMYTMDPTNIQPVTRYFSQQDKMRIGSSRYYISSILGSKLGYTNTARYSYACLAEQNGVRLICVTMQSELSTDKYNDMRTLLDYAFSTFTGYTDLPAQGVTAQLPVMGGGGSLGTVTVSDPGVRLLLANGLTADDVEVTLELPESYVLGSDPEVYAVYTVHGGEKQESTSVRVDAEISGLPELLENSTGQELEAAKAVKPQSHAFWLLGISLGSTAAAALVTFLVVRFITWRKKRRRTRTEQGQTRRGK
;
A
#
# COMPACT_ATOMS: atom_id res chain seq x y z
N MET A 1 -16.25 22.05 42.90
CA MET A 1 -14.96 21.39 43.06
C MET A 1 -15.01 19.89 42.82
N LYS A 2 -15.91 19.10 43.46
CA LYS A 2 -15.96 17.62 43.25
C LYS A 2 -16.31 17.16 41.82
N LYS A 3 -17.06 17.94 41.03
CA LYS A 3 -17.41 17.63 39.63
C LYS A 3 -16.25 17.96 38.64
N LEU A 4 -15.39 18.90 39.01
CA LEU A 4 -14.22 19.24 38.18
C LEU A 4 -13.06 18.22 38.34
N THR A 5 -12.92 17.66 39.57
CA THR A 5 -11.96 16.59 39.85
C THR A 5 -12.33 15.27 39.17
N ALA A 6 -13.66 14.94 39.10
CA ALA A 6 -14.11 13.73 38.40
C ALA A 6 -13.90 13.82 36.88
N ALA A 7 -14.15 14.98 36.28
CA ALA A 7 -13.87 15.21 34.83
C ALA A 7 -12.37 15.18 34.52
N LEU A 8 -11.53 15.67 35.43
CA LEU A 8 -10.07 15.63 35.25
C LEU A 8 -9.51 14.21 35.37
N CYS A 9 -10.07 13.39 36.26
CA CYS A 9 -9.70 11.98 36.40
C CYS A 9 -10.13 11.14 35.20
N VAL A 10 -11.29 11.41 34.58
CA VAL A 10 -11.74 10.71 33.36
C VAL A 10 -10.86 11.08 32.18
N VAL A 11 -10.46 12.36 32.04
CA VAL A 11 -9.53 12.79 30.99
C VAL A 11 -8.11 12.23 31.22
N LEU A 12 -7.67 12.11 32.47
CA LEU A 12 -6.39 11.45 32.77
C LEU A 12 -6.43 9.92 32.54
N LEU A 13 -7.57 9.27 32.80
CA LEU A 13 -7.73 7.83 32.50
C LEU A 13 -7.80 7.56 31.00
N MET A 14 -8.37 8.46 30.19
CA MET A 14 -8.32 8.32 28.71
C MET A 14 -6.94 8.59 28.13
N ILE A 15 -6.08 9.34 28.81
CA ILE A 15 -4.68 9.58 28.36
C ILE A 15 -3.77 8.41 28.76
N CYS A 16 -4.13 7.61 29.75
CA CYS A 16 -3.33 6.45 30.18
C CYS A 16 -3.56 5.16 29.37
N VAL A 17 -4.46 5.14 28.37
CA VAL A 17 -4.71 3.95 27.54
C VAL A 17 -3.89 3.95 26.24
N PHE A 18 -3.16 5.02 25.94
CA PHE A 18 -2.11 5.01 24.92
C PHE A 18 -0.71 4.97 25.58
N VAL A 19 -0.40 3.86 26.24
CA VAL A 19 0.98 3.41 26.30
C VAL A 19 1.22 2.73 24.96
N PRO A 20 2.01 3.31 24.04
CA PRO A 20 2.49 2.52 22.91
C PRO A 20 3.22 1.33 23.57
N GLY A 21 2.71 0.12 23.36
CA GLY A 21 3.44 -1.09 23.68
C GLY A 21 4.84 -0.90 23.09
N ALA A 22 5.87 -1.31 23.82
CA ALA A 22 7.23 -1.24 23.31
C ALA A 22 7.22 -1.96 21.96
N ALA A 23 7.30 -1.17 20.88
CA ALA A 23 7.37 -1.70 19.53
C ALA A 23 8.50 -2.72 19.53
N ALA A 24 8.24 -3.92 19.02
CA ALA A 24 9.30 -4.88 18.81
C ALA A 24 10.32 -4.16 17.92
N ALA A 25 11.50 -3.89 18.47
CA ALA A 25 12.52 -3.16 17.73
C ALA A 25 12.93 -4.02 16.54
N GLY A 26 12.52 -3.63 15.35
CA GLY A 26 12.99 -4.22 14.10
C GLY A 26 14.52 -4.18 14.03
N PRO A 27 15.14 -4.84 13.04
CA PRO A 27 16.60 -4.88 12.94
C PRO A 27 17.17 -3.47 12.73
N ALA A 28 18.34 -3.21 13.32
CA ALA A 28 19.05 -1.95 13.11
C ALA A 28 19.53 -1.85 11.65
N LEU A 29 19.14 -0.78 10.96
CA LEU A 29 19.49 -0.50 9.57
C LEU A 29 20.60 0.55 9.47
N GLY A 30 21.23 0.64 8.30
CA GLY A 30 22.26 1.62 8.00
C GLY A 30 21.67 3.02 7.84
N SER A 31 21.16 3.32 6.64
CA SER A 31 20.63 4.66 6.32
C SER A 31 19.22 4.64 5.75
N THR A 32 18.56 3.48 5.69
CA THR A 32 17.18 3.35 5.20
C THR A 32 16.21 4.03 6.17
N ARG A 33 15.42 4.97 5.66
CA ARG A 33 14.50 5.77 6.48
C ARG A 33 13.22 5.03 6.81
N ALA A 34 12.64 4.35 5.83
CA ALA A 34 11.39 3.64 5.99
C ALA A 34 11.46 2.25 5.37
N TYR A 35 10.78 1.29 6.01
CA TYR A 35 10.57 -0.04 5.44
C TYR A 35 9.23 -0.64 5.88
N CYS A 36 8.75 -1.58 5.09
CA CYS A 36 7.63 -2.44 5.41
C CYS A 36 7.90 -3.85 4.86
N ILE A 37 7.70 -4.86 5.70
CA ILE A 37 7.70 -6.27 5.33
C ILE A 37 6.30 -6.80 5.56
N ILE A 38 5.70 -7.38 4.53
CA ILE A 38 4.40 -8.03 4.63
C ILE A 38 4.50 -9.49 4.18
N ASP A 39 3.60 -10.31 4.69
CA ASP A 39 3.28 -11.61 4.11
C ASP A 39 2.66 -11.38 2.72
N ALA A 40 3.19 -12.01 1.70
CA ALA A 40 2.75 -11.79 0.33
C ALA A 40 1.33 -12.34 0.08
N ASP A 41 0.93 -13.38 0.80
CA ASP A 41 -0.37 -14.03 0.62
C ASP A 41 -1.50 -13.23 1.28
N THR A 42 -1.32 -12.82 2.54
CA THR A 42 -2.38 -12.17 3.33
C THR A 42 -2.27 -10.65 3.39
N GLY A 43 -1.09 -10.08 3.16
CA GLY A 43 -0.82 -8.66 3.37
C GLY A 43 -0.56 -8.28 4.83
N LEU A 44 -0.48 -9.28 5.75
CA LEU A 44 -0.18 -9.05 7.16
C LEU A 44 1.19 -8.37 7.32
N VAL A 45 1.24 -7.26 8.05
CA VAL A 45 2.49 -6.57 8.35
C VAL A 45 3.30 -7.38 9.38
N LEU A 46 4.51 -7.73 9.01
CA LEU A 46 5.42 -8.56 9.82
C LEU A 46 6.45 -7.72 10.56
N ALA A 47 6.95 -6.67 9.92
CA ALA A 47 7.88 -5.71 10.51
C ALA A 47 7.85 -4.39 9.75
N GLN A 48 8.08 -3.28 10.45
CA GLN A 48 7.99 -1.97 9.84
C GLN A 48 8.85 -0.92 10.57
N GLN A 49 9.18 0.15 9.86
CA GLN A 49 9.70 1.40 10.40
C GLN A 49 9.18 2.53 9.51
N ASN A 50 8.50 3.51 10.08
CA ASN A 50 7.95 4.66 9.35
C ASN A 50 7.14 4.25 8.11
N MET A 51 6.43 3.11 8.17
CA MET A 51 5.82 2.47 7.00
C MET A 51 4.81 3.34 6.26
N ASN A 52 4.17 4.29 6.94
CA ASN A 52 3.17 5.20 6.40
C ASN A 52 3.73 6.59 6.06
N GLU A 53 5.05 6.78 6.15
CA GLU A 53 5.66 8.06 5.78
C GLU A 53 5.60 8.27 4.27
N GLU A 54 5.08 9.42 3.84
CA GLU A 54 4.98 9.81 2.43
C GLU A 54 6.36 10.20 1.91
N LEU A 55 6.89 9.43 0.98
CA LEU A 55 8.21 9.58 0.39
C LEU A 55 8.14 9.46 -1.13
N HIS A 56 9.09 10.07 -1.83
CA HIS A 56 9.19 9.90 -3.28
C HIS A 56 9.65 8.48 -3.63
N PRO A 57 8.88 7.74 -4.44
CA PRO A 57 9.17 6.32 -4.75
C PRO A 57 10.33 6.11 -5.74
N ALA A 58 10.62 7.08 -6.60
CA ALA A 58 11.40 6.85 -7.80
C ALA A 58 10.82 5.69 -8.64
N SER A 59 11.65 4.92 -9.35
CA SER A 59 11.18 3.90 -10.30
C SER A 59 10.49 2.67 -9.70
N ILE A 60 10.29 2.58 -8.37
CA ILE A 60 9.38 1.55 -7.83
C ILE A 60 7.92 1.86 -8.19
N THR A 61 7.58 3.11 -8.56
CA THR A 61 6.31 3.50 -9.20
C THR A 61 5.88 2.56 -10.32
N LYS A 62 6.84 2.07 -11.12
CA LYS A 62 6.58 1.21 -12.26
C LYS A 62 5.91 -0.13 -11.92
N VAL A 63 5.91 -0.52 -10.64
CA VAL A 63 5.13 -1.67 -10.16
C VAL A 63 3.64 -1.46 -10.43
N MET A 64 3.11 -0.27 -10.13
CA MET A 64 1.71 0.08 -10.44
C MET A 64 1.45 0.09 -11.94
N THR A 65 2.32 0.73 -12.71
CA THR A 65 2.20 0.83 -14.18
C THR A 65 2.19 -0.54 -14.85
N LEU A 66 3.12 -1.42 -14.43
CA LEU A 66 3.19 -2.81 -14.91
C LEU A 66 1.97 -3.63 -14.48
N GLY A 67 1.53 -3.49 -13.22
CA GLY A 67 0.34 -4.17 -12.72
C GLY A 67 -0.91 -3.85 -13.53
N LEU A 68 -1.18 -2.57 -13.78
CA LEU A 68 -2.31 -2.13 -14.60
C LEU A 68 -2.21 -2.59 -16.06
N ALA A 69 -1.01 -2.58 -16.64
CA ALA A 69 -0.82 -3.06 -18.00
C ALA A 69 -1.07 -4.58 -18.12
N CYS A 70 -0.62 -5.37 -17.14
CA CYS A 70 -0.89 -6.80 -17.05
C CYS A 70 -2.38 -7.08 -16.81
N GLU A 71 -3.03 -6.34 -15.91
CA GLU A 71 -4.45 -6.42 -15.66
C GLU A 71 -5.25 -6.20 -16.94
N LYS A 72 -4.99 -5.11 -17.66
CA LYS A 72 -5.69 -4.79 -18.92
C LYS A 72 -5.46 -5.85 -20.00
N ALA A 73 -4.26 -6.39 -20.10
CA ALA A 73 -3.90 -7.37 -21.11
C ALA A 73 -4.46 -8.78 -20.83
N GLN A 74 -4.82 -9.10 -19.57
CA GLN A 74 -5.36 -10.40 -19.17
C GLN A 74 -4.56 -11.60 -19.67
N GLY A 75 -3.21 -11.46 -19.70
CA GLY A 75 -2.29 -12.48 -20.21
C GLY A 75 -2.18 -12.58 -21.75
N ASN A 76 -2.91 -11.78 -22.51
CA ASN A 76 -2.89 -11.75 -23.98
C ASN A 76 -1.91 -10.68 -24.49
N TRP A 77 -0.61 -10.89 -24.36
CA TRP A 77 0.40 -9.87 -24.70
C TRP A 77 0.94 -9.97 -26.12
N ASP A 78 0.98 -11.18 -26.67
CA ASP A 78 1.76 -11.48 -27.88
C ASP A 78 1.17 -10.81 -29.15
N ASP A 79 -0.14 -10.60 -29.18
CA ASP A 79 -0.84 -10.00 -30.33
C ASP A 79 -1.04 -8.48 -30.21
N ILE A 80 -0.65 -7.88 -29.06
CA ILE A 80 -0.82 -6.45 -28.81
C ILE A 80 0.42 -5.69 -29.23
N LYS A 81 0.26 -4.74 -30.15
CA LYS A 81 1.28 -3.78 -30.56
C LYS A 81 0.86 -2.38 -30.18
N LEU A 82 1.79 -1.65 -29.61
CA LEU A 82 1.65 -0.26 -29.17
C LEU A 82 2.40 0.64 -30.15
N THR A 83 1.82 1.76 -30.52
CA THR A 83 2.51 2.77 -31.35
C THR A 83 3.01 3.88 -30.44
N VAL A 84 4.28 4.12 -30.44
CA VAL A 84 4.93 5.17 -29.64
C VAL A 84 4.50 6.54 -30.13
N THR A 85 3.95 7.35 -29.25
CA THR A 85 3.52 8.71 -29.53
C THR A 85 4.66 9.73 -29.32
N HIS A 86 4.42 10.96 -29.74
CA HIS A 86 5.29 12.09 -29.46
C HIS A 86 5.47 12.29 -27.95
N GLU A 87 4.38 12.18 -27.18
CA GLU A 87 4.37 12.42 -25.75
C GLU A 87 5.17 11.37 -24.99
N ASP A 88 5.12 10.10 -25.38
CA ASP A 88 5.89 9.01 -24.75
C ASP A 88 7.38 9.31 -24.64
N VAL A 89 7.92 10.01 -25.64
CA VAL A 89 9.36 10.28 -25.76
C VAL A 89 9.72 11.70 -25.32
N TYR A 90 9.00 12.70 -25.85
CA TYR A 90 9.39 14.10 -25.67
C TYR A 90 9.01 14.67 -24.31
N SER A 91 8.05 14.09 -23.58
CA SER A 91 7.78 14.44 -22.18
C SER A 91 8.99 14.16 -21.27
N LEU A 92 9.90 13.29 -21.70
CA LEU A 92 11.13 12.95 -20.98
C LEU A 92 12.33 13.81 -21.40
N ALA A 93 12.17 14.72 -22.37
CA ALA A 93 13.27 15.54 -22.89
C ALA A 93 13.87 16.42 -21.78
N GLY A 94 15.21 16.40 -21.69
CA GLY A 94 15.94 17.15 -20.65
C GLY A 94 15.96 16.48 -19.28
N THR A 95 15.37 15.29 -19.13
CA THR A 95 15.51 14.49 -17.91
C THR A 95 16.72 13.54 -18.06
N ASP A 96 17.50 13.38 -16.98
CA ASP A 96 18.55 12.34 -16.91
C ASP A 96 17.93 11.05 -16.38
N SER A 97 17.07 10.43 -17.19
CA SER A 97 16.26 9.29 -16.78
C SER A 97 16.53 8.05 -17.65
N SER A 98 16.31 6.87 -17.09
CA SER A 98 16.46 5.59 -17.81
C SER A 98 15.44 5.48 -18.95
N HIS A 99 15.87 5.12 -20.15
CA HIS A 99 15.03 4.89 -21.32
C HIS A 99 15.66 3.86 -22.26
N ILE A 100 14.89 3.30 -23.18
CA ILE A 100 15.36 2.38 -24.22
C ILE A 100 15.42 3.05 -25.61
N ALA A 101 15.35 4.37 -25.62
CA ALA A 101 15.41 5.22 -26.81
C ALA A 101 14.30 4.89 -27.84
N LEU A 102 13.06 4.74 -27.38
CA LEU A 102 11.91 4.64 -28.26
C LEU A 102 11.80 5.89 -29.14
N ARG A 103 11.19 5.75 -30.31
CA ARG A 103 11.00 6.83 -31.29
C ARG A 103 9.52 6.95 -31.68
N GLU A 104 9.07 8.16 -31.86
CA GLU A 104 7.70 8.44 -32.36
C GLU A 104 7.38 7.62 -33.63
N GLY A 105 6.23 6.95 -33.62
CA GLY A 105 5.78 6.06 -34.70
C GLY A 105 6.38 4.65 -34.65
N GLU A 106 7.20 4.33 -33.63
CA GLU A 106 7.73 2.99 -33.43
C GLU A 106 6.63 2.04 -32.97
N GLU A 107 6.49 0.88 -33.62
CA GLU A 107 5.55 -0.17 -33.23
C GLU A 107 6.25 -1.15 -32.28
N VAL A 108 5.82 -1.18 -31.04
CA VAL A 108 6.43 -1.97 -29.96
C VAL A 108 5.43 -3.04 -29.49
N PRO A 109 5.78 -4.33 -29.52
CA PRO A 109 4.99 -5.36 -28.87
C PRO A 109 4.78 -5.04 -27.38
N LEU A 110 3.58 -5.29 -26.84
CA LEU A 110 3.31 -5.06 -25.41
C LEU A 110 4.29 -5.83 -24.52
N THR A 111 4.63 -7.06 -24.90
CA THR A 111 5.64 -7.88 -24.22
C THR A 111 6.98 -7.15 -24.10
N ASP A 112 7.44 -6.52 -25.17
CA ASP A 112 8.71 -5.77 -25.18
C ASP A 112 8.64 -4.53 -24.26
N ALA A 113 7.51 -3.81 -24.29
CA ALA A 113 7.29 -2.65 -23.42
C ALA A 113 7.29 -3.05 -21.93
N LEU A 114 6.66 -4.19 -21.57
CA LEU A 114 6.65 -4.72 -20.21
C LEU A 114 8.07 -5.05 -19.72
N TYR A 115 8.83 -5.84 -20.50
CA TYR A 115 10.18 -6.23 -20.10
C TYR A 115 11.17 -5.06 -20.11
N ALA A 116 11.04 -4.12 -21.03
CA ALA A 116 11.86 -2.90 -21.03
C ALA A 116 11.61 -2.05 -19.77
N THR A 117 10.32 -1.87 -19.41
CA THR A 117 9.91 -1.12 -18.21
C THR A 117 10.41 -1.79 -16.93
N GLN A 118 10.35 -3.12 -16.86
CA GLN A 118 10.83 -3.86 -15.70
C GLN A 118 12.36 -3.90 -15.62
N MET A 119 13.04 -4.37 -16.67
CA MET A 119 14.46 -4.73 -16.63
C MET A 119 15.39 -3.56 -16.87
N ALA A 120 15.09 -2.69 -17.86
CA ALA A 120 15.84 -1.47 -18.13
C ALA A 120 15.34 -0.27 -17.31
N SER A 121 14.25 -0.44 -16.56
CA SER A 121 13.59 0.68 -15.88
C SER A 121 13.18 1.81 -16.82
N ALA A 122 12.83 1.47 -18.07
CA ALA A 122 12.56 2.39 -19.15
C ALA A 122 11.39 3.33 -18.83
N ASN A 123 11.64 4.65 -18.84
CA ASN A 123 10.60 5.65 -18.59
C ASN A 123 9.73 5.85 -19.85
N ASP A 124 10.33 5.81 -21.04
CA ASP A 124 9.60 5.80 -22.30
C ASP A 124 8.70 4.55 -22.44
N GLY A 125 9.17 3.40 -21.98
CA GLY A 125 8.35 2.20 -21.88
C GLY A 125 7.19 2.36 -20.88
N ALA A 126 7.44 3.00 -19.74
CA ALA A 126 6.39 3.27 -18.74
C ALA A 126 5.33 4.26 -19.25
N ASN A 127 5.73 5.29 -20.00
CA ASN A 127 4.79 6.21 -20.68
C ASN A 127 3.91 5.45 -21.67
N LEU A 128 4.53 4.65 -22.54
CA LEU A 128 3.80 3.83 -23.52
C LEU A 128 2.80 2.86 -22.87
N LEU A 129 3.19 2.24 -21.73
CA LEU A 129 2.26 1.40 -20.97
C LEU A 129 1.14 2.20 -20.31
N ALA A 130 1.41 3.40 -19.79
CA ALA A 130 0.38 4.27 -19.23
C ALA A 130 -0.61 4.74 -20.30
N GLU A 131 -0.13 5.10 -21.49
CA GLU A 131 -0.99 5.44 -22.63
C GLU A 131 -1.88 4.25 -23.03
N TYR A 132 -1.30 3.03 -23.06
CA TYR A 132 -2.07 1.81 -23.30
C TYR A 132 -3.15 1.61 -22.22
N VAL A 133 -2.83 1.74 -20.95
CA VAL A 133 -3.78 1.62 -19.84
C VAL A 133 -4.86 2.69 -19.91
N GLY A 134 -4.49 3.93 -20.21
CA GLY A 134 -5.36 5.11 -20.30
C GLY A 134 -6.22 5.16 -21.58
N GLU A 135 -5.99 4.25 -22.55
CA GLU A 135 -6.72 4.19 -23.82
C GLU A 135 -6.55 5.42 -24.71
N GLY A 136 -5.37 6.03 -24.65
CA GLY A 136 -4.99 7.07 -25.60
C GLY A 136 -4.13 8.20 -25.04
N THR A 137 -4.02 8.38 -23.71
CA THR A 137 -3.12 9.38 -23.14
C THR A 137 -2.40 8.87 -21.89
N ILE A 138 -1.18 9.40 -21.65
CA ILE A 138 -0.44 9.15 -20.40
C ILE A 138 -1.23 9.66 -19.20
N ALA A 139 -1.89 10.81 -19.32
CA ALA A 139 -2.67 11.41 -18.23
C ALA A 139 -3.84 10.52 -17.80
N ASP A 140 -4.55 9.90 -18.73
CA ASP A 140 -5.62 8.95 -18.42
C ASP A 140 -5.05 7.68 -17.75
N GLY A 141 -3.86 7.24 -18.16
CA GLY A 141 -3.14 6.16 -17.49
C GLY A 141 -2.81 6.48 -16.04
N VAL A 142 -2.31 7.69 -15.78
CA VAL A 142 -2.03 8.17 -14.41
C VAL A 142 -3.33 8.29 -13.60
N ALA A 143 -4.43 8.73 -14.22
CA ALA A 143 -5.74 8.75 -13.56
C ALA A 143 -6.19 7.32 -13.15
N LYS A 144 -5.93 6.30 -14.00
CA LYS A 144 -6.18 4.89 -13.66
C LYS A 144 -5.28 4.41 -12.50
N MET A 145 -4.01 4.87 -12.44
CA MET A 145 -3.13 4.55 -11.31
C MET A 145 -3.72 5.08 -9.99
N ASN A 146 -4.17 6.33 -9.97
CA ASN A 146 -4.76 6.93 -8.76
C ASN A 146 -6.13 6.33 -8.42
N ALA A 147 -6.95 5.98 -9.41
CA ALA A 147 -8.18 5.24 -9.17
C ALA A 147 -7.92 3.88 -8.50
N ARG A 148 -6.87 3.17 -8.93
CA ARG A 148 -6.46 1.90 -8.27
C ARG A 148 -5.98 2.12 -6.84
N VAL A 149 -5.27 3.19 -6.56
CA VAL A 149 -4.88 3.57 -5.18
C VAL A 149 -6.11 3.72 -4.29
N GLU A 150 -7.16 4.41 -4.79
CA GLU A 150 -8.42 4.59 -4.07
C GLU A 150 -9.16 3.25 -3.88
N GLU A 151 -9.24 2.40 -4.92
CA GLU A 151 -9.86 1.07 -4.85
C GLU A 151 -9.18 0.13 -3.85
N LEU A 152 -7.85 0.23 -3.71
CA LEU A 152 -7.07 -0.51 -2.73
C LEU A 152 -7.14 0.10 -1.32
N GLY A 153 -7.82 1.25 -1.14
CA GLY A 153 -7.94 1.94 0.14
C GLY A 153 -6.63 2.53 0.66
N LEU A 154 -5.67 2.83 -0.24
CA LEU A 154 -4.36 3.35 0.10
C LEU A 154 -4.42 4.88 0.24
N VAL A 155 -3.98 5.41 1.38
CA VAL A 155 -4.19 6.82 1.74
C VAL A 155 -2.91 7.66 1.73
N HIS A 156 -1.76 7.02 1.54
CA HIS A 156 -0.44 7.68 1.53
C HIS A 156 0.22 7.60 0.15
N THR A 157 -0.58 7.54 -0.93
CA THR A 157 -0.07 7.41 -2.29
C THR A 157 -0.80 8.33 -3.25
N HIS A 158 -0.04 9.05 -4.06
CA HIS A 158 -0.52 9.76 -5.23
C HIS A 158 0.54 9.72 -6.34
N PHE A 159 0.12 9.41 -7.55
CA PHE A 159 0.99 9.35 -8.72
C PHE A 159 0.76 10.54 -9.64
N ALA A 160 1.81 11.30 -9.95
CA ALA A 160 1.81 12.36 -10.94
C ALA A 160 2.32 11.89 -12.31
N ASN A 161 2.99 10.74 -12.37
CA ASN A 161 3.54 10.16 -13.60
C ASN A 161 3.69 8.63 -13.46
N PRO A 162 3.84 7.89 -14.59
CA PRO A 162 3.88 6.43 -14.55
C PRO A 162 5.26 5.83 -14.28
N HIS A 163 6.31 6.64 -14.13
CA HIS A 163 7.70 6.17 -14.12
C HIS A 163 8.49 6.50 -12.85
N GLY A 164 8.03 7.48 -12.04
CA GLY A 164 8.65 7.83 -10.77
C GLY A 164 9.70 8.94 -10.82
N ILE A 165 9.76 9.76 -11.88
CA ILE A 165 10.49 11.02 -11.82
C ILE A 165 9.85 11.87 -10.72
N SER A 166 10.70 12.48 -9.88
CA SER A 166 10.23 13.22 -8.71
C SER A 166 9.39 14.44 -9.11
N ASP A 167 8.24 14.56 -8.46
CA ASP A 167 7.29 15.65 -8.55
C ASP A 167 6.75 15.91 -7.14
N GLU A 168 6.33 17.12 -6.80
CA GLU A 168 5.82 17.43 -5.46
C GLU A 168 4.59 16.61 -5.11
N ASP A 169 3.75 16.31 -6.12
CA ASP A 169 2.54 15.51 -5.98
C ASP A 169 2.75 14.01 -6.26
N HIS A 170 4.03 13.54 -6.34
CA HIS A 170 4.35 12.15 -6.60
C HIS A 170 4.98 11.49 -5.39
N TYR A 171 4.17 10.80 -4.59
CA TYR A 171 4.60 10.18 -3.34
C TYR A 171 3.90 8.84 -3.11
N THR A 172 4.47 8.03 -2.23
CA THR A 172 3.90 6.79 -1.70
C THR A 172 4.49 6.51 -0.32
N SER A 173 3.97 5.49 0.36
CA SER A 173 4.56 4.94 1.58
C SER A 173 5.10 3.52 1.34
N CYS A 174 5.93 3.01 2.27
CA CYS A 174 6.40 1.63 2.18
C CYS A 174 5.25 0.62 2.30
N TYR A 175 4.25 0.91 3.13
CA TYR A 175 3.07 0.07 3.27
C TYR A 175 2.24 0.06 1.99
N ASP A 176 1.88 1.25 1.47
CA ASP A 176 1.07 1.33 0.26
C ASP A 176 1.76 0.66 -0.93
N MET A 177 3.08 0.88 -1.09
CA MET A 177 3.84 0.24 -2.16
C MET A 177 3.92 -1.28 -1.99
N ALA A 178 3.96 -1.79 -0.76
CA ALA A 178 3.92 -3.23 -0.51
C ALA A 178 2.55 -3.82 -0.89
N GLN A 179 1.44 -3.14 -0.58
CA GLN A 179 0.10 -3.55 -0.99
C GLN A 179 -0.10 -3.44 -2.52
N ILE A 180 0.46 -2.41 -3.16
CA ILE A 180 0.47 -2.27 -4.62
C ILE A 180 1.21 -3.45 -5.26
N LEU A 181 2.37 -3.84 -4.73
CA LEU A 181 3.11 -5.00 -5.26
C LEU A 181 2.32 -6.30 -5.03
N ARG A 182 1.68 -6.46 -3.87
CA ARG A 182 0.83 -7.61 -3.58
C ARG A 182 -0.33 -7.70 -4.58
N TRP A 183 -1.07 -6.63 -4.79
CA TRP A 183 -2.12 -6.57 -5.80
C TRP A 183 -1.59 -6.84 -7.22
N ALA A 184 -0.44 -6.29 -7.58
CA ALA A 184 0.14 -6.50 -8.91
C ALA A 184 0.51 -7.97 -9.15
N LEU A 185 0.98 -8.70 -8.12
CA LEU A 185 1.28 -10.13 -8.21
C LEU A 185 0.04 -10.99 -8.51
N GLU A 186 -1.15 -10.52 -8.19
CA GLU A 186 -2.42 -11.18 -8.54
C GLU A 186 -2.79 -11.00 -10.02
N GLN A 187 -2.15 -10.03 -10.73
CA GLN A 187 -2.52 -9.74 -12.11
C GLN A 187 -1.91 -10.76 -13.09
N PRO A 188 -2.68 -11.21 -14.11
CA PRO A 188 -2.22 -12.25 -15.03
C PRO A 188 -0.88 -11.91 -15.68
N GLY A 189 0.15 -12.72 -15.39
CA GLY A 189 1.48 -12.62 -15.98
C GLY A 189 2.41 -11.57 -15.35
N PHE A 190 1.95 -10.75 -14.41
CA PHE A 190 2.82 -9.77 -13.76
C PHE A 190 4.02 -10.44 -13.07
N GLU A 191 3.81 -11.53 -12.33
CA GLU A 191 4.89 -12.24 -11.65
C GLU A 191 5.96 -12.73 -12.65
N GLN A 192 5.55 -13.21 -13.83
CA GLN A 192 6.49 -13.62 -14.90
C GLN A 192 7.39 -12.48 -15.37
N VAL A 193 6.84 -11.26 -15.52
CA VAL A 193 7.60 -10.06 -15.88
C VAL A 193 8.49 -9.62 -14.72
N PHE A 194 7.93 -9.54 -13.52
CA PHE A 194 8.59 -9.03 -12.32
C PHE A 194 9.78 -9.90 -11.87
N THR A 195 9.64 -11.21 -12.01
CA THR A 195 10.66 -12.18 -11.60
C THR A 195 11.68 -12.51 -12.69
N ARG A 196 11.55 -11.97 -13.92
CA ARG A 196 12.51 -12.23 -15.01
C ARG A 196 13.92 -11.91 -14.58
N ASN A 197 14.82 -12.87 -14.73
CA ASN A 197 16.24 -12.74 -14.38
C ASN A 197 17.18 -12.88 -15.57
N GLU A 198 16.81 -13.70 -16.55
CA GLU A 198 17.58 -13.89 -17.78
C GLU A 198 17.46 -12.66 -18.66
N MET A 199 18.52 -12.40 -19.42
CA MET A 199 18.55 -11.34 -20.43
C MET A 199 17.33 -11.44 -21.35
N TYR A 200 16.67 -10.32 -21.56
CA TYR A 200 15.59 -10.19 -22.53
C TYR A 200 16.11 -9.56 -23.82
N THR A 201 15.63 -10.06 -24.95
CA THR A 201 15.99 -9.56 -26.28
C THR A 201 14.74 -8.99 -26.93
N MET A 202 14.80 -7.72 -27.29
CA MET A 202 13.80 -7.04 -28.08
C MET A 202 14.27 -6.96 -29.53
N ASP A 203 13.51 -7.51 -30.44
CA ASP A 203 13.83 -7.53 -31.86
C ASP A 203 13.76 -6.13 -32.50
N PRO A 204 14.37 -5.93 -33.69
CA PRO A 204 14.23 -4.71 -34.47
C PRO A 204 12.75 -4.38 -34.72
N THR A 205 12.43 -3.09 -34.65
CA THR A 205 11.07 -2.57 -34.91
C THR A 205 10.97 -1.98 -36.33
N ASN A 206 9.78 -1.49 -36.69
CA ASN A 206 9.54 -0.79 -37.97
C ASN A 206 10.43 0.44 -38.17
N ILE A 207 10.92 1.08 -37.10
CA ILE A 207 11.75 2.31 -37.15
C ILE A 207 13.20 2.05 -36.78
N GLN A 208 13.46 1.17 -35.79
CA GLN A 208 14.82 0.92 -35.31
C GLN A 208 15.30 -0.48 -35.70
N PRO A 209 16.29 -0.54 -36.62
CA PRO A 209 16.80 -1.83 -37.17
C PRO A 209 17.82 -2.49 -36.23
N VAL A 210 17.82 -2.18 -34.94
CA VAL A 210 18.82 -2.65 -33.97
C VAL A 210 18.12 -3.46 -32.88
N THR A 211 18.62 -4.67 -32.62
CA THR A 211 18.22 -5.49 -31.50
C THR A 211 18.67 -4.83 -30.19
N ARG A 212 17.75 -4.75 -29.22
CA ARG A 212 18.00 -4.22 -27.87
C ARG A 212 18.05 -5.36 -26.87
N TYR A 213 18.96 -5.28 -25.89
CA TYR A 213 19.16 -6.30 -24.88
C TYR A 213 18.98 -5.69 -23.50
N PHE A 214 18.14 -6.30 -22.68
CA PHE A 214 17.88 -5.87 -21.31
C PHE A 214 18.39 -6.92 -20.33
N SER A 215 19.38 -6.55 -19.52
CA SER A 215 19.99 -7.44 -18.52
C SER A 215 19.53 -7.07 -17.12
N GLN A 216 19.60 -8.03 -16.20
CA GLN A 216 19.32 -7.79 -14.79
C GLN A 216 20.23 -6.69 -14.22
N GLN A 217 19.63 -5.66 -13.62
CA GLN A 217 20.32 -4.51 -13.02
C GLN A 217 20.48 -4.67 -11.50
N ASP A 218 19.66 -5.49 -10.87
CA ASP A 218 19.71 -5.68 -9.42
C ASP A 218 20.85 -6.61 -9.01
N LYS A 219 21.82 -6.05 -8.28
CA LYS A 219 22.98 -6.81 -7.78
C LYS A 219 22.62 -7.91 -6.81
N MET A 220 21.43 -7.85 -6.15
CA MET A 220 20.99 -8.92 -5.28
C MET A 220 20.46 -10.14 -6.03
N ARG A 221 20.17 -9.99 -7.33
CA ARG A 221 19.70 -11.06 -8.22
C ARG A 221 20.78 -11.58 -9.18
N ILE A 222 21.95 -10.96 -9.21
CA ILE A 222 23.09 -11.39 -10.05
C ILE A 222 23.98 -12.34 -9.24
N GLY A 223 24.05 -13.62 -9.62
CA GLY A 223 24.74 -14.68 -8.88
C GLY A 223 26.23 -14.43 -8.62
N SER A 224 26.93 -13.65 -9.46
CA SER A 224 28.33 -13.27 -9.27
C SER A 224 28.53 -12.05 -8.36
N SER A 225 27.45 -11.40 -7.94
CA SER A 225 27.51 -10.22 -7.08
C SER A 225 27.74 -10.61 -5.62
N ARG A 226 28.54 -9.82 -4.91
CA ARG A 226 28.70 -9.96 -3.45
C ARG A 226 27.40 -9.72 -2.66
N TYR A 227 26.41 -9.10 -3.27
CA TYR A 227 25.12 -8.81 -2.68
C TYR A 227 24.07 -9.90 -2.95
N TYR A 228 24.40 -10.92 -3.74
CA TYR A 228 23.46 -11.94 -4.16
C TYR A 228 22.70 -12.58 -2.98
N ILE A 229 21.39 -12.70 -3.14
CA ILE A 229 20.47 -13.40 -2.24
C ILE A 229 19.56 -14.28 -3.09
N SER A 230 19.63 -15.60 -2.89
CA SER A 230 18.86 -16.56 -3.69
C SER A 230 17.38 -16.54 -3.42
N SER A 231 16.94 -16.03 -2.27
CA SER A 231 15.51 -15.93 -1.92
C SER A 231 14.77 -14.79 -2.64
N ILE A 232 15.46 -13.82 -3.26
CA ILE A 232 14.79 -12.74 -3.99
C ILE A 232 14.38 -13.24 -5.38
N LEU A 233 13.08 -13.42 -5.59
CA LEU A 233 12.50 -13.86 -6.85
C LEU A 233 12.37 -12.72 -7.86
N GLY A 234 11.89 -11.56 -7.41
CA GLY A 234 11.65 -10.39 -8.22
C GLY A 234 11.95 -9.09 -7.48
N SER A 235 12.32 -8.05 -8.22
CA SER A 235 12.60 -6.75 -7.60
C SER A 235 12.46 -5.59 -8.56
N LYS A 236 12.17 -4.39 -8.00
CA LYS A 236 12.24 -3.11 -8.67
C LYS A 236 13.08 -2.15 -7.85
N LEU A 237 14.09 -1.57 -8.49
CA LEU A 237 14.94 -0.53 -7.91
C LEU A 237 14.44 0.85 -8.31
N GLY A 238 14.65 1.83 -7.43
CA GLY A 238 14.40 3.23 -7.69
C GLY A 238 15.56 4.12 -7.21
N TYR A 239 15.81 5.19 -7.95
CA TYR A 239 16.72 6.25 -7.56
C TYR A 239 16.35 7.57 -8.26
N THR A 240 16.26 8.63 -7.50
CA THR A 240 16.39 10.02 -7.93
C THR A 240 17.16 10.78 -6.86
N ASN A 241 17.65 11.97 -7.18
CA ASN A 241 18.35 12.79 -6.17
C ASN A 241 17.46 13.13 -4.97
N THR A 242 16.15 13.26 -5.17
CA THR A 242 15.17 13.55 -4.10
C THR A 242 14.78 12.29 -3.34
N ALA A 243 14.42 11.22 -4.06
CA ALA A 243 13.96 9.96 -3.47
C ALA A 243 15.08 9.18 -2.76
N ARG A 244 16.35 9.42 -3.13
CA ARG A 244 17.45 8.53 -2.79
C ARG A 244 17.19 7.12 -3.32
N TYR A 245 17.62 6.08 -2.65
CA TYR A 245 17.46 4.71 -3.12
C TYR A 245 16.20 4.09 -2.53
N SER A 246 15.36 3.53 -3.40
CA SER A 246 14.18 2.75 -3.07
C SER A 246 14.33 1.33 -3.61
N TYR A 247 13.72 0.36 -2.93
CA TYR A 247 13.77 -1.03 -3.31
C TYR A 247 12.45 -1.71 -2.93
N ALA A 248 11.83 -2.42 -3.86
CA ALA A 248 10.67 -3.28 -3.62
C ALA A 248 10.97 -4.68 -4.16
N CYS A 249 10.74 -5.72 -3.37
CA CYS A 249 10.98 -7.10 -3.79
C CYS A 249 9.93 -8.09 -3.31
N LEU A 250 9.81 -9.18 -4.08
CA LEU A 250 9.22 -10.44 -3.70
C LEU A 250 10.35 -11.40 -3.35
N ALA A 251 10.30 -12.00 -2.18
CA ALA A 251 11.27 -13.00 -1.74
C ALA A 251 10.56 -14.25 -1.23
N GLU A 252 11.19 -15.42 -1.41
CA GLU A 252 10.65 -16.69 -0.97
C GLU A 252 11.75 -17.57 -0.37
N GLN A 253 11.45 -18.18 0.79
CA GLN A 253 12.32 -19.17 1.41
C GLN A 253 11.47 -20.21 2.16
N ASN A 254 11.70 -21.49 1.90
CA ASN A 254 11.00 -22.61 2.56
C ASN A 254 9.45 -22.53 2.48
N GLY A 255 8.93 -21.98 1.39
CA GLY A 255 7.48 -21.81 1.18
C GLY A 255 6.87 -20.60 1.88
N VAL A 256 7.69 -19.76 2.54
CA VAL A 256 7.28 -18.45 3.05
C VAL A 256 7.56 -17.39 1.99
N ARG A 257 6.53 -16.67 1.57
CA ARG A 257 6.61 -15.59 0.57
C ARG A 257 6.46 -14.23 1.24
N LEU A 258 7.39 -13.34 1.01
CA LEU A 258 7.45 -12.01 1.62
C LEU A 258 7.54 -10.92 0.55
N ILE A 259 6.85 -9.82 0.79
CA ILE A 259 7.11 -8.56 0.11
C ILE A 259 7.86 -7.64 1.07
N CYS A 260 9.00 -7.11 0.62
CA CYS A 260 9.79 -6.15 1.39
C CYS A 260 10.01 -4.88 0.57
N VAL A 261 9.64 -3.74 1.15
CA VAL A 261 9.84 -2.41 0.56
C VAL A 261 10.71 -1.57 1.47
N THR A 262 11.73 -0.92 0.89
CA THR A 262 12.56 0.07 1.58
C THR A 262 12.57 1.36 0.77
N MET A 263 12.54 2.50 1.45
CA MET A 263 12.57 3.81 0.81
C MET A 263 13.56 4.75 1.50
N GLN A 264 14.13 5.64 0.71
CA GLN A 264 15.04 6.68 1.15
C GLN A 264 16.27 6.14 1.90
N SER A 265 16.96 5.15 1.30
CA SER A 265 18.32 4.77 1.72
C SER A 265 19.32 5.78 1.15
N GLU A 266 20.16 6.39 1.98
CA GLU A 266 21.08 7.45 1.53
C GLU A 266 22.22 6.93 0.65
N LEU A 267 22.72 5.73 0.93
CA LEU A 267 23.84 5.15 0.20
C LEU A 267 23.40 3.96 -0.65
N SER A 268 24.01 3.86 -1.84
CA SER A 268 23.74 2.73 -2.76
C SER A 268 24.14 1.36 -2.19
N THR A 269 25.04 1.32 -1.22
CA THR A 269 25.45 0.11 -0.50
C THR A 269 24.42 -0.27 0.57
N ASP A 270 23.84 0.73 1.23
CA ASP A 270 22.95 0.52 2.35
C ASP A 270 21.62 -0.11 1.90
N LYS A 271 21.07 0.32 0.73
CA LYS A 271 19.87 -0.34 0.18
C LYS A 271 20.00 -1.86 0.07
N TYR A 272 21.23 -2.37 -0.22
CA TYR A 272 21.50 -3.80 -0.34
C TYR A 272 21.77 -4.44 1.04
N ASN A 273 22.54 -3.77 1.89
CA ASN A 273 22.87 -4.28 3.22
C ASN A 273 21.62 -4.30 4.11
N ASP A 274 20.84 -3.23 4.08
CA ASP A 274 19.60 -3.09 4.85
C ASP A 274 18.55 -4.12 4.38
N MET A 275 18.38 -4.28 3.04
CA MET A 275 17.49 -5.30 2.50
C MET A 275 17.90 -6.72 2.94
N ARG A 276 19.20 -7.06 2.92
CA ARG A 276 19.70 -8.33 3.47
C ARG A 276 19.33 -8.50 4.94
N THR A 277 19.62 -7.47 5.74
CA THR A 277 19.31 -7.48 7.17
C THR A 277 17.83 -7.70 7.44
N LEU A 278 16.96 -7.06 6.65
CA LEU A 278 15.50 -7.20 6.75
C LEU A 278 15.03 -8.61 6.36
N LEU A 279 15.54 -9.16 5.26
CA LEU A 279 15.18 -10.52 4.82
C LEU A 279 15.71 -11.60 5.77
N ASP A 280 16.96 -11.47 6.26
CA ASP A 280 17.54 -12.38 7.24
C ASP A 280 16.73 -12.36 8.55
N TYR A 281 16.33 -11.17 9.02
CA TYR A 281 15.44 -11.02 10.16
C TYR A 281 14.09 -11.70 9.91
N ALA A 282 13.45 -11.39 8.78
CA ALA A 282 12.11 -11.90 8.48
C ALA A 282 12.09 -13.44 8.37
N PHE A 283 12.97 -14.03 7.57
CA PHE A 283 13.01 -15.48 7.40
C PHE A 283 13.51 -16.25 8.64
N SER A 284 14.23 -15.60 9.55
CA SER A 284 14.59 -16.21 10.84
C SER A 284 13.50 -16.08 11.90
N THR A 285 12.62 -15.09 11.76
CA THR A 285 11.54 -14.81 12.72
C THR A 285 10.23 -15.49 12.32
N PHE A 286 9.94 -15.55 11.01
CA PHE A 286 8.71 -16.08 10.43
C PHE A 286 9.06 -17.31 9.59
N THR A 287 8.97 -18.49 10.18
CA THR A 287 9.49 -19.71 9.56
C THR A 287 8.42 -20.64 8.98
N GLY A 288 7.16 -20.34 9.21
CA GLY A 288 6.05 -21.15 8.69
C GLY A 288 4.69 -20.56 9.01
N TYR A 289 3.71 -20.96 8.23
CA TYR A 289 2.33 -20.54 8.40
C TYR A 289 1.62 -21.36 9.49
N THR A 290 0.70 -20.69 10.19
CA THR A 290 -0.21 -21.30 11.16
C THR A 290 -1.62 -21.27 10.57
N ASP A 291 -2.25 -22.44 10.46
CA ASP A 291 -3.65 -22.56 10.04
C ASP A 291 -4.55 -22.23 11.24
N LEU A 292 -5.35 -21.18 11.11
CA LEU A 292 -6.35 -20.77 12.09
C LEU A 292 -7.73 -21.18 11.53
N PRO A 293 -8.35 -22.24 12.07
CA PRO A 293 -9.70 -22.60 11.67
C PRO A 293 -10.67 -21.49 12.10
N ALA A 294 -11.86 -21.47 11.48
CA ALA A 294 -12.94 -20.59 11.90
C ALA A 294 -13.17 -20.71 13.41
N GLN A 295 -13.16 -19.60 14.12
CA GLN A 295 -13.31 -19.55 15.58
C GLN A 295 -14.78 -19.48 16.03
N GLY A 296 -15.71 -19.48 15.06
CA GLY A 296 -17.14 -19.45 15.30
C GLY A 296 -17.66 -18.05 15.67
N VAL A 297 -16.89 -17.01 15.33
CA VAL A 297 -17.35 -15.62 15.48
C VAL A 297 -18.41 -15.36 14.42
N THR A 298 -19.64 -15.04 14.85
CA THR A 298 -20.77 -14.81 13.95
C THR A 298 -21.53 -13.54 14.30
N ALA A 299 -22.15 -12.92 13.30
CA ALA A 299 -23.03 -11.78 13.47
C ALA A 299 -24.21 -11.84 12.49
N GLN A 300 -25.30 -11.16 12.83
CA GLN A 300 -26.46 -11.01 11.95
C GLN A 300 -26.35 -9.68 11.20
N LEU A 301 -26.44 -9.73 9.87
CA LEU A 301 -26.40 -8.56 9.01
C LEU A 301 -27.78 -8.36 8.36
N PRO A 302 -28.47 -7.22 8.60
CA PRO A 302 -29.72 -6.90 7.94
C PRO A 302 -29.54 -6.79 6.42
N VAL A 303 -30.45 -7.40 5.66
CA VAL A 303 -30.50 -7.29 4.20
C VAL A 303 -31.62 -6.35 3.80
N MET A 304 -31.27 -5.34 3.01
CA MET A 304 -32.20 -4.31 2.54
C MET A 304 -32.44 -4.50 1.04
N GLY A 305 -33.71 -4.42 0.66
CA GLY A 305 -34.16 -4.32 -0.73
C GLY A 305 -34.81 -2.98 -1.00
N GLY A 306 -35.25 -2.72 -2.26
CA GLY A 306 -35.87 -1.46 -2.65
C GLY A 306 -37.19 -1.10 -1.94
N GLY A 307 -37.79 -2.05 -1.24
CA GLY A 307 -39.04 -1.86 -0.46
C GLY A 307 -38.83 -1.85 1.05
N GLY A 308 -37.63 -2.06 1.56
CA GLY A 308 -37.33 -2.15 2.99
C GLY A 308 -36.50 -3.37 3.37
N SER A 309 -36.58 -3.80 4.63
CA SER A 309 -35.84 -4.97 5.13
C SER A 309 -36.42 -6.27 4.55
N LEU A 310 -35.53 -7.10 3.98
CA LEU A 310 -35.86 -8.45 3.50
C LEU A 310 -35.66 -9.51 4.60
N GLY A 311 -34.88 -9.22 5.63
CA GLY A 311 -34.50 -10.13 6.70
C GLY A 311 -33.05 -9.97 7.12
N THR A 312 -32.43 -11.05 7.59
CA THR A 312 -31.02 -11.06 8.00
C THR A 312 -30.28 -12.24 7.40
N VAL A 313 -28.99 -12.08 7.14
CA VAL A 313 -28.04 -13.15 6.83
C VAL A 313 -27.07 -13.32 7.98
N THR A 314 -26.43 -14.48 8.07
CA THR A 314 -25.39 -14.73 9.05
C THR A 314 -24.04 -14.48 8.39
N VAL A 315 -23.21 -13.64 9.00
CA VAL A 315 -21.81 -13.45 8.62
C VAL A 315 -20.94 -14.19 9.62
N SER A 316 -19.93 -14.90 9.14
CA SER A 316 -19.01 -15.68 9.97
C SER A 316 -17.55 -15.51 9.50
N ASP A 317 -16.62 -15.75 10.43
CA ASP A 317 -15.20 -15.82 10.11
C ASP A 317 -14.90 -17.11 9.34
N PRO A 318 -14.15 -17.03 8.21
CA PRO A 318 -13.85 -18.20 7.38
C PRO A 318 -12.69 -19.05 7.94
N GLY A 319 -11.95 -18.55 8.93
CA GLY A 319 -10.61 -19.00 9.26
C GLY A 319 -9.57 -18.38 8.30
N VAL A 320 -8.31 -18.49 8.63
CA VAL A 320 -7.23 -17.91 7.83
C VAL A 320 -5.92 -18.67 8.10
N ARG A 321 -5.01 -18.62 7.14
CA ARG A 321 -3.64 -19.09 7.29
C ARG A 321 -2.72 -17.90 7.43
N LEU A 322 -2.11 -17.70 8.61
CA LEU A 322 -1.28 -16.54 8.93
C LEU A 322 0.18 -16.92 9.14
N LEU A 323 1.06 -16.03 8.76
CA LEU A 323 2.48 -16.10 9.05
C LEU A 323 2.73 -15.42 10.40
N LEU A 324 2.95 -16.21 11.46
CA LEU A 324 3.17 -15.73 12.81
C LEU A 324 4.67 -15.78 13.18
N ALA A 325 5.11 -14.83 14.01
CA ALA A 325 6.47 -14.87 14.56
C ALA A 325 6.68 -16.12 15.41
N ASN A 326 7.90 -16.69 15.36
CA ASN A 326 8.24 -17.87 16.15
C ASN A 326 7.94 -17.69 17.63
N GLY A 327 7.09 -18.56 18.16
CA GLY A 327 6.64 -18.56 19.54
C GLY A 327 5.24 -17.98 19.74
N LEU A 328 4.65 -17.34 18.73
CA LEU A 328 3.23 -17.01 18.71
C LEU A 328 2.41 -18.22 18.20
N THR A 329 1.17 -18.30 18.66
CA THR A 329 0.23 -19.39 18.40
C THR A 329 -1.14 -18.83 18.01
N ALA A 330 -2.10 -19.70 17.75
CA ALA A 330 -3.49 -19.29 17.52
C ALA A 330 -4.10 -18.51 18.71
N ASP A 331 -3.65 -18.76 19.92
CA ASP A 331 -4.14 -18.09 21.14
C ASP A 331 -3.72 -16.61 21.19
N ASP A 332 -2.74 -16.21 20.39
CA ASP A 332 -2.27 -14.83 20.28
C ASP A 332 -3.00 -14.05 19.17
N VAL A 333 -4.04 -14.65 18.55
CA VAL A 333 -4.82 -14.05 17.47
C VAL A 333 -6.28 -13.85 17.90
N GLU A 334 -6.72 -12.61 17.90
CA GLU A 334 -8.11 -12.22 18.10
C GLU A 334 -8.84 -12.07 16.78
N VAL A 335 -10.09 -12.55 16.69
CA VAL A 335 -10.93 -12.41 15.49
C VAL A 335 -12.13 -11.54 15.82
N THR A 336 -12.38 -10.54 14.98
CA THR A 336 -13.59 -9.69 15.04
C THR A 336 -14.22 -9.60 13.65
N LEU A 337 -15.51 -9.24 13.59
CA LEU A 337 -16.20 -8.98 12.32
C LEU A 337 -16.38 -7.47 12.13
N GLU A 338 -16.00 -6.98 10.96
CA GLU A 338 -16.24 -5.62 10.49
C GLU A 338 -17.37 -5.65 9.47
N LEU A 339 -18.50 -5.02 9.80
CA LEU A 339 -19.74 -5.11 9.04
C LEU A 339 -20.31 -3.72 8.76
N PRO A 340 -20.94 -3.50 7.58
CA PRO A 340 -21.79 -2.32 7.37
C PRO A 340 -23.06 -2.40 8.23
N GLU A 341 -23.80 -1.31 8.35
CA GLU A 341 -25.09 -1.31 9.06
C GLU A 341 -26.11 -2.26 8.41
N SER A 342 -26.04 -2.43 7.10
CA SER A 342 -26.89 -3.35 6.34
C SER A 342 -26.25 -3.70 5.00
N TYR A 343 -26.61 -4.86 4.46
CA TYR A 343 -26.30 -5.29 3.11
C TYR A 343 -27.41 -4.86 2.16
N VAL A 344 -27.12 -4.03 1.18
CA VAL A 344 -28.06 -3.67 0.12
C VAL A 344 -27.97 -4.71 -0.99
N LEU A 345 -29.09 -5.39 -1.28
CA LEU A 345 -29.12 -6.45 -2.29
C LEU A 345 -28.69 -5.92 -3.65
N GLY A 346 -27.69 -6.58 -4.26
CA GLY A 346 -27.10 -6.18 -5.56
C GLY A 346 -25.92 -5.24 -5.45
N SER A 347 -25.51 -4.81 -4.23
CA SER A 347 -24.19 -4.24 -3.97
C SER A 347 -23.19 -5.32 -3.56
N ASP A 348 -21.92 -4.99 -3.55
CA ASP A 348 -20.91 -5.82 -2.89
C ASP A 348 -20.94 -5.51 -1.38
N PRO A 349 -21.26 -6.48 -0.51
CA PRO A 349 -21.25 -6.26 0.92
C PRO A 349 -19.80 -6.24 1.40
N GLU A 350 -19.30 -5.09 1.81
CA GLU A 350 -17.99 -4.96 2.45
C GLU A 350 -18.04 -5.59 3.87
N VAL A 351 -17.91 -6.91 3.94
CA VAL A 351 -17.93 -7.70 5.19
C VAL A 351 -16.59 -8.40 5.38
N TYR A 352 -15.94 -8.12 6.49
CA TYR A 352 -14.60 -8.64 6.75
C TYR A 352 -14.50 -9.33 8.10
N ALA A 353 -13.75 -10.44 8.15
CA ALA A 353 -13.18 -10.96 9.38
C ALA A 353 -11.81 -10.31 9.57
N VAL A 354 -11.62 -9.65 10.70
CA VAL A 354 -10.37 -8.98 11.06
C VAL A 354 -9.61 -9.85 12.05
N TYR A 355 -8.47 -10.36 11.63
CA TYR A 355 -7.58 -11.15 12.46
C TYR A 355 -6.50 -10.24 13.00
N THR A 356 -6.50 -10.00 14.30
CA THR A 356 -5.52 -9.17 15.01
C THR A 356 -4.52 -10.07 15.72
N VAL A 357 -3.27 -10.04 15.29
CA VAL A 357 -2.16 -10.72 15.96
C VAL A 357 -1.67 -9.83 17.09
N HIS A 358 -1.79 -10.30 18.32
CA HIS A 358 -1.23 -9.63 19.48
C HIS A 358 0.26 -9.97 19.58
N GLY A 359 1.09 -9.02 19.14
CA GLY A 359 2.52 -9.18 19.03
C GLY A 359 3.21 -9.31 20.41
N GLY A 360 4.40 -9.90 20.39
CA GLY A 360 5.29 -10.02 21.53
C GLY A 360 6.58 -9.21 21.32
N GLU A 361 7.69 -9.70 21.86
CA GLU A 361 8.99 -9.04 21.72
C GLU A 361 9.53 -8.99 20.27
N LYS A 362 9.01 -9.84 19.37
CA LYS A 362 9.52 -10.01 17.99
C LYS A 362 8.59 -9.49 16.90
N GLN A 363 7.37 -9.14 17.23
CA GLN A 363 6.38 -8.65 16.27
C GLN A 363 5.51 -7.59 16.93
N GLU A 364 5.25 -6.48 16.23
CA GLU A 364 4.24 -5.51 16.64
C GLU A 364 2.84 -6.12 16.49
N SER A 365 1.87 -5.63 17.27
CA SER A 365 0.49 -5.99 17.06
C SER A 365 0.02 -5.45 15.72
N THR A 366 -0.54 -6.32 14.92
CA THR A 366 -0.95 -6.04 13.54
C THR A 366 -2.23 -6.79 13.21
N SER A 367 -2.97 -6.33 12.22
CA SER A 367 -4.20 -6.98 11.79
C SER A 367 -4.27 -7.10 10.27
N VAL A 368 -5.03 -8.10 9.84
CA VAL A 368 -5.36 -8.31 8.43
C VAL A 368 -6.86 -8.51 8.29
N ARG A 369 -7.44 -7.98 7.21
CA ARG A 369 -8.82 -8.21 6.81
C ARG A 369 -8.88 -9.35 5.81
N VAL A 370 -9.84 -10.24 6.01
CA VAL A 370 -10.17 -11.34 5.11
C VAL A 370 -11.67 -11.27 4.85
N ASP A 371 -12.10 -11.52 3.62
CA ASP A 371 -13.52 -11.55 3.28
C ASP A 371 -14.25 -12.55 4.19
N ALA A 372 -15.30 -12.08 4.87
CA ALA A 372 -16.10 -12.93 5.74
C ALA A 372 -17.11 -13.75 4.92
N GLU A 373 -17.50 -14.91 5.44
CA GLU A 373 -18.50 -15.76 4.81
C GLU A 373 -19.92 -15.27 5.11
N ILE A 374 -20.76 -15.20 4.08
CA ILE A 374 -22.19 -14.90 4.21
C ILE A 374 -23.01 -16.15 3.95
N SER A 375 -23.87 -16.53 4.89
CA SER A 375 -24.78 -17.67 4.78
C SER A 375 -26.24 -17.25 4.99
N GLY A 376 -27.19 -18.04 4.44
CA GLY A 376 -28.61 -17.78 4.52
C GLY A 376 -29.18 -16.84 3.45
N LEU A 377 -28.34 -16.28 2.55
CA LEU A 377 -28.81 -15.40 1.48
C LEU A 377 -29.72 -16.12 0.46
N PRO A 378 -29.43 -17.35 -0.03
CA PRO A 378 -30.32 -18.06 -0.94
C PRO A 378 -31.71 -18.29 -0.34
N GLU A 379 -31.79 -18.74 0.90
CA GLU A 379 -33.05 -19.01 1.61
C GLU A 379 -33.86 -17.72 1.83
N LEU A 380 -33.17 -16.62 2.13
CA LEU A 380 -33.78 -15.32 2.26
C LEU A 380 -34.41 -14.85 0.93
N LEU A 381 -33.69 -15.03 -0.19
CA LEU A 381 -34.16 -14.64 -1.52
C LEU A 381 -35.32 -15.50 -2.00
N GLU A 382 -35.33 -16.79 -1.72
CA GLU A 382 -36.46 -17.70 -2.05
C GLU A 382 -37.73 -17.33 -1.31
N ASN A 383 -37.61 -16.81 -0.08
CA ASN A 383 -38.74 -16.39 0.73
C ASN A 383 -39.23 -14.95 0.43
N SER A 384 -38.49 -14.20 -0.37
CA SER A 384 -38.83 -12.82 -0.74
C SER A 384 -39.76 -12.79 -1.96
N THR A 385 -40.70 -11.84 -1.97
CA THR A 385 -41.63 -11.70 -3.12
C THR A 385 -40.92 -11.11 -4.35
N GLY A 386 -41.37 -11.47 -5.56
CA GLY A 386 -40.79 -10.97 -6.81
C GLY A 386 -40.79 -9.44 -6.93
N GLN A 387 -41.76 -8.75 -6.30
CA GLN A 387 -41.81 -7.29 -6.26
C GLN A 387 -40.71 -6.67 -5.37
N GLU A 388 -40.37 -7.30 -4.25
CA GLU A 388 -39.26 -6.88 -3.36
C GLU A 388 -37.90 -7.06 -4.03
N LEU A 389 -37.72 -8.14 -4.78
CA LEU A 389 -36.52 -8.43 -5.55
C LEU A 389 -36.31 -7.47 -6.72
N GLU A 390 -37.36 -7.14 -7.50
CA GLU A 390 -37.28 -6.19 -8.61
C GLU A 390 -37.03 -4.75 -8.11
N ALA A 391 -37.62 -4.37 -7.00
CA ALA A 391 -37.37 -3.08 -6.37
C ALA A 391 -35.94 -2.95 -5.84
N ALA A 392 -35.33 -4.05 -5.38
CA ALA A 392 -33.95 -4.09 -4.91
C ALA A 392 -32.93 -3.82 -6.04
N LYS A 393 -33.16 -4.36 -7.24
CA LYS A 393 -32.32 -4.14 -8.44
C LYS A 393 -32.33 -2.70 -8.94
N ALA A 394 -33.33 -1.90 -8.56
CA ALA A 394 -33.48 -0.50 -8.98
C ALA A 394 -32.70 0.51 -8.13
N VAL A 395 -32.16 0.09 -6.98
CA VAL A 395 -31.39 0.96 -6.08
C VAL A 395 -29.95 1.07 -6.59
N LYS A 396 -29.58 2.26 -7.08
CA LYS A 396 -28.17 2.54 -7.37
C LYS A 396 -27.39 2.64 -6.06
N PRO A 397 -26.22 1.99 -5.92
CA PRO A 397 -25.39 2.15 -4.73
C PRO A 397 -25.03 3.63 -4.54
N GLN A 398 -25.35 4.18 -3.37
CA GLN A 398 -24.80 5.48 -2.96
C GLN A 398 -23.39 5.22 -2.46
N SER A 399 -22.39 5.78 -3.15
CA SER A 399 -21.00 5.72 -2.72
C SER A 399 -20.86 6.45 -1.37
N HIS A 400 -20.53 5.71 -0.32
CA HIS A 400 -20.29 6.25 1.02
C HIS A 400 -18.92 6.95 1.19
N ALA A 401 -18.23 7.28 0.11
CA ALA A 401 -16.95 8.00 0.11
C ALA A 401 -16.99 9.35 0.88
N PHE A 402 -18.18 9.91 1.13
CA PHE A 402 -18.32 11.20 1.82
C PHE A 402 -18.29 11.15 3.37
N TRP A 403 -18.48 9.99 3.98
CA TRP A 403 -18.57 9.91 5.46
C TRP A 403 -17.21 9.78 6.14
N LEU A 404 -16.24 9.12 5.52
CA LEU A 404 -14.86 9.01 6.04
C LEU A 404 -14.12 10.35 6.03
N LEU A 405 -14.39 11.22 5.04
CA LEU A 405 -13.87 12.60 5.02
C LEU A 405 -14.43 13.48 6.16
N GLY A 406 -15.67 13.25 6.61
CA GLY A 406 -16.28 14.00 7.71
C GLY A 406 -15.67 13.69 9.07
N ILE A 407 -15.25 12.45 9.32
CA ILE A 407 -14.67 12.04 10.61
C ILE A 407 -13.19 12.45 10.70
N SER A 408 -12.44 12.34 9.61
CA SER A 408 -11.04 12.76 9.56
C SER A 408 -10.87 14.30 9.67
N LEU A 409 -11.73 15.08 9.01
CA LEU A 409 -11.76 16.55 9.13
C LEU A 409 -12.19 17.02 10.52
N GLY A 410 -13.09 16.29 11.19
CA GLY A 410 -13.51 16.60 12.57
C GLY A 410 -12.41 16.37 13.59
N SER A 411 -11.61 15.30 13.45
CA SER A 411 -10.51 14.97 14.38
C SER A 411 -9.30 15.90 14.20
N THR A 412 -8.95 16.25 12.97
CA THR A 412 -7.86 17.19 12.67
C THR A 412 -8.22 18.63 13.09
N ALA A 413 -9.47 19.07 12.89
CA ALA A 413 -9.93 20.37 13.36
C ALA A 413 -9.97 20.47 14.89
N ALA A 414 -10.37 19.39 15.59
CA ALA A 414 -10.35 19.33 17.05
C ALA A 414 -8.92 19.35 17.60
N ALA A 415 -7.99 18.60 16.99
CA ALA A 415 -6.57 18.61 17.36
C ALA A 415 -5.93 19.96 17.11
N ALA A 416 -6.21 20.62 15.98
CA ALA A 416 -5.74 21.94 15.66
C ALA A 416 -6.29 22.99 16.63
N LEU A 417 -7.56 22.91 17.03
CA LEU A 417 -8.18 23.78 18.02
C LEU A 417 -7.54 23.64 19.41
N VAL A 418 -7.29 22.40 19.83
CA VAL A 418 -6.61 22.11 21.11
C VAL A 418 -5.20 22.65 21.10
N THR A 419 -4.45 22.43 20.03
CA THR A 419 -3.08 22.95 19.86
C THR A 419 -3.07 24.48 19.87
N PHE A 420 -4.01 25.14 19.18
CA PHE A 420 -4.17 26.59 19.17
C PHE A 420 -4.48 27.14 20.57
N LEU A 421 -5.37 26.48 21.33
CA LEU A 421 -5.72 26.89 22.69
C LEU A 421 -4.54 26.72 23.65
N VAL A 422 -3.77 25.65 23.52
CA VAL A 422 -2.56 25.40 24.33
C VAL A 422 -1.49 26.45 24.05
N VAL A 423 -1.21 26.73 22.78
CA VAL A 423 -0.24 27.76 22.37
C VAL A 423 -0.68 29.14 22.88
N ARG A 424 -1.97 29.46 22.76
CA ARG A 424 -2.53 30.72 23.26
C ARG A 424 -2.45 30.85 24.79
N PHE A 425 -2.64 29.75 25.52
CA PHE A 425 -2.51 29.69 26.98
C PHE A 425 -1.04 29.87 27.42
N ILE A 426 -0.09 29.23 26.72
CA ILE A 426 1.34 29.37 27.00
C ILE A 426 1.82 30.80 26.72
N THR A 427 1.38 31.41 25.62
CA THR A 427 1.73 32.81 25.28
C THR A 427 1.13 33.81 26.26
N TRP A 428 -0.12 33.59 26.70
CA TRP A 428 -0.76 34.40 27.73
C TRP A 428 -0.03 34.28 29.09
N ARG A 429 0.39 33.08 29.49
CA ARG A 429 1.21 32.86 30.70
C ARG A 429 2.56 33.56 30.61
N LYS A 430 3.24 33.54 29.44
CA LYS A 430 4.51 34.27 29.23
C LYS A 430 4.31 35.79 29.31
N LYS A 431 3.22 36.33 28.75
CA LYS A 431 2.90 37.74 28.82
C LYS A 431 2.61 38.20 30.26
N ARG A 432 1.86 37.41 31.04
CA ARG A 432 1.61 37.70 32.48
C ARG A 432 2.87 37.61 33.36
N ARG A 433 3.84 36.79 33.01
CA ARG A 433 5.13 36.74 33.73
C ARG A 433 5.97 37.99 33.43
N ARG A 434 6.00 38.48 32.18
CA ARG A 434 6.71 39.71 31.81
C ARG A 434 6.15 40.96 32.50
N THR A 435 4.85 41.12 32.52
CA THR A 435 4.21 42.24 33.24
C THR A 435 4.44 42.22 34.76
N ARG A 436 4.57 41.03 35.37
CA ARG A 436 4.95 40.95 36.82
C ARG A 436 6.41 41.27 37.07
N THR A 437 7.32 41.00 36.14
CA THR A 437 8.75 41.31 36.29
C THR A 437 8.98 42.80 36.11
N GLU A 438 8.29 43.47 35.19
CA GLU A 438 8.35 44.93 34.97
C GLU A 438 7.75 45.71 36.13
N GLN A 439 6.68 45.24 36.75
CA GLN A 439 6.10 45.88 37.96
C GLN A 439 6.93 45.66 39.23
N GLY A 440 7.77 44.59 39.26
CA GLY A 440 8.69 44.33 40.36
C GLY A 440 9.97 45.18 40.32
N GLN A 441 10.40 45.62 39.13
CA GLN A 441 11.59 46.51 38.99
C GLN A 441 11.26 47.96 39.27
N THR A 442 10.03 48.43 39.00
CA THR A 442 9.60 49.81 39.30
C THR A 442 9.35 50.06 40.80
N ARG A 443 9.27 49.03 41.65
CA ARG A 443 9.15 49.15 43.11
C ARG A 443 10.46 49.06 43.89
N ARG A 444 11.60 48.81 43.24
CA ARG A 444 12.92 48.80 43.88
C ARG A 444 13.81 50.01 43.57
N GLY A 445 13.24 51.02 42.88
CA GLY A 445 13.91 52.27 42.52
C GLY A 445 13.24 53.51 43.08
N LYS A 446 12.62 53.43 44.28
CA LYS A 446 12.25 54.61 45.09
C LYS A 446 12.72 54.42 46.51
#